data_43330ff23a437e3a0e7eb78946c1ea1b
#
_entry.id   43330ff23a437e3a0e7eb78946c1ea1b
#
_cell.length_a   1.000
_cell.length_b   1.000
_cell.length_c   1.000
_cell.angle_alpha   90.00
_cell.angle_beta   90.00
_cell.angle_gamma   90.00
#
_symmetry.space_group_name_H-M   'P 1'
#
loop_
_entity.id
_entity.type
_entity.pdbx_description
1 polymer ?
#
loop_
_entity_poly.entity_id
_entity_poly.type
_entity_poly.pdbx_seq_one_letter_code
_entity_poly.pdbx_strand_id
1 'polypeptide(L)'
;MTFTSKMADWGEVRNQKRKRHPARRLTMESVSRKGTTLEAHGIVSSGTIHWNLETPTLVKISVERNEGILSAHGALVTETGDRTGRSPNDKFIVKEPEFENDINWGDVNVPTTLEVFEQLKAKVISHLSSREQLFVQDLFCGAEITEALPIRVINENAWHNAFARNMFIRPTEEQLVHHAPEFVVYHAPHFTANPETDGVNSECFVIVNYASGEVIIGGTRYAGEIKKSIFSVMNLLLAKKGILPMHCSANTTGENTAIFFGLSGTGKTTLSADPLRALIGDDEHGWGANGVFNFEGGCYAKLIDLSEEDEPAIFATTRKYGSILENVVLDEQGVPDFYDTSKTQNTRGSYPIEFIDNRTEDSKGGHPQNVIFLTCDAFGVLPPISRLTPEQAAYHFISGYTAKVAGTEIGVKEPQATFSACFGEPFMPMHPGVYADLLSDKMAHHDSTAWLINTGWSGGPYGVGNRMKIKYTRAMLNAALDGSLDDVEFVKDERFGFEIPTSCPNVPSEVLVPRNTWTNGEEYDQTADKLAVMFNTNFKRYADGVSAEVNAAAPHSLES
;
A
#
# COMPACT_ATOMS: atom_id res chain seq x y z
N MET A 1 50.65 -7.51 54.63
CA MET A 1 49.39 -7.48 55.36
C MET A 1 48.38 -8.23 54.46
N THR A 2 48.01 -9.35 54.99
CA THR A 2 47.19 -10.43 54.44
C THR A 2 45.75 -10.01 54.12
N PHE A 3 45.24 -10.39 52.98
CA PHE A 3 43.81 -10.52 52.74
C PHE A 3 43.52 -11.96 52.30
N THR A 4 42.82 -12.65 53.17
CA THR A 4 42.35 -14.02 53.07
C THR A 4 41.08 -14.12 52.24
N SER A 5 41.04 -15.17 51.45
CA SER A 5 39.93 -15.73 50.68
C SER A 5 38.66 -15.98 51.49
N LYS A 6 37.50 -15.79 50.84
CA LYS A 6 36.31 -16.59 51.10
C LYS A 6 35.70 -17.03 49.75
N MET A 7 35.97 -18.25 49.37
CA MET A 7 35.12 -19.04 48.45
C MET A 7 33.88 -19.41 49.24
N ALA A 8 32.72 -19.07 48.70
CA ALA A 8 31.45 -19.59 49.18
C ALA A 8 30.87 -20.54 48.12
N ASP A 9 30.74 -21.69 48.55
CA ASP A 9 30.04 -22.91 48.23
C ASP A 9 28.83 -22.76 47.29
N TRP A 10 28.85 -23.41 46.13
CA TRP A 10 27.70 -23.66 45.28
C TRP A 10 27.36 -25.15 45.30
N GLY A 11 26.78 -25.57 46.43
CA GLY A 11 26.21 -26.89 46.59
C GLY A 11 24.71 -26.88 46.37
N GLU A 12 24.26 -27.77 45.53
CA GLU A 12 22.91 -28.35 45.49
C GLU A 12 21.73 -27.44 45.16
N VAL A 13 21.39 -27.26 43.88
CA VAL A 13 20.02 -27.01 43.43
C VAL A 13 19.43 -28.29 42.87
N ARG A 14 18.52 -28.81 43.66
CA ARG A 14 17.78 -30.04 43.49
C ARG A 14 17.09 -30.18 42.14
N ASN A 15 17.24 -31.37 41.60
CA ASN A 15 16.48 -32.01 40.55
C ASN A 15 14.95 -31.90 40.82
N GLN A 16 14.31 -30.80 40.36
CA GLN A 16 12.84 -30.77 40.23
C GLN A 16 12.48 -31.37 38.87
N LYS A 17 12.01 -32.58 38.87
CA LYS A 17 11.36 -33.23 37.74
C LYS A 17 10.35 -32.25 37.12
N ARG A 18 10.67 -31.69 35.94
CA ARG A 18 9.70 -31.05 35.07
C ARG A 18 8.60 -32.08 34.77
N LYS A 19 7.44 -31.94 35.40
CA LYS A 19 6.22 -32.61 34.98
C LYS A 19 5.97 -32.17 33.53
N ARG A 20 6.20 -33.05 32.58
CA ARG A 20 5.73 -32.92 31.21
C ARG A 20 4.21 -32.79 31.31
N HIS A 21 3.67 -31.60 31.10
CA HIS A 21 2.25 -31.46 30.79
C HIS A 21 2.00 -32.30 29.52
N PRO A 22 0.97 -33.16 29.52
CA PRO A 22 0.59 -33.86 28.31
C PRO A 22 0.30 -32.80 27.27
N ALA A 23 0.96 -32.88 26.12
CA ALA A 23 0.63 -32.11 24.95
C ALA A 23 -0.89 -32.24 24.74
N ARG A 24 -1.63 -31.20 25.02
CA ARG A 24 -3.03 -31.10 24.62
C ARG A 24 -3.00 -31.27 23.10
N ARG A 25 -3.45 -32.43 22.66
CA ARG A 25 -3.88 -32.64 21.30
C ARG A 25 -4.96 -31.58 21.08
N LEU A 26 -4.59 -30.46 20.49
CA LEU A 26 -5.53 -29.51 19.92
C LEU A 26 -6.25 -30.31 18.83
N THR A 27 -7.34 -30.90 19.16
CA THR A 27 -8.39 -31.19 18.21
C THR A 27 -8.80 -29.81 17.69
N MET A 28 -8.40 -29.52 16.45
CA MET A 28 -8.82 -28.34 15.72
C MET A 28 -10.32 -28.45 15.44
N GLU A 29 -11.13 -28.26 16.48
CA GLU A 29 -12.51 -27.87 16.28
C GLU A 29 -12.43 -26.40 15.84
N SER A 30 -12.69 -26.18 14.55
CA SER A 30 -13.06 -24.88 14.04
C SER A 30 -14.01 -24.26 15.07
N VAL A 31 -13.70 -23.03 15.55
CA VAL A 31 -14.66 -22.25 16.33
C VAL A 31 -15.74 -21.79 15.35
N SER A 32 -16.51 -22.75 14.87
CA SER A 32 -17.80 -22.52 14.28
C SER A 32 -18.66 -21.92 15.38
N ARG A 33 -18.93 -20.62 15.30
CA ARG A 33 -20.00 -20.02 16.13
C ARG A 33 -21.27 -20.78 15.79
N LYS A 34 -21.66 -21.76 16.64
CA LYS A 34 -22.94 -22.44 16.50
C LYS A 34 -24.04 -21.39 16.49
N GLY A 35 -24.75 -21.25 15.36
CA GLY A 35 -25.85 -20.32 15.18
C GLY A 35 -25.56 -19.05 14.39
N THR A 36 -24.35 -18.82 13.89
CA THR A 36 -24.09 -17.67 13.00
C THR A 36 -24.38 -18.08 11.55
N THR A 37 -25.48 -17.59 11.02
CA THR A 37 -25.87 -17.79 9.62
C THR A 37 -25.53 -16.54 8.82
N LEU A 38 -25.40 -16.66 7.51
CA LEU A 38 -25.26 -15.51 6.60
C LEU A 38 -26.64 -14.99 6.12
N GLU A 39 -27.74 -15.44 6.75
CA GLU A 39 -29.11 -15.02 6.41
C GLU A 39 -29.31 -13.50 6.55
N ALA A 40 -28.65 -12.87 7.54
CA ALA A 40 -28.66 -11.42 7.69
C ALA A 40 -28.04 -10.68 6.50
N HIS A 41 -27.23 -11.38 5.69
CA HIS A 41 -26.63 -10.91 4.45
C HIS A 41 -27.36 -11.43 3.20
N GLY A 42 -28.55 -12.04 3.36
CA GLY A 42 -29.34 -12.61 2.28
C GLY A 42 -28.79 -13.93 1.73
N ILE A 43 -27.70 -14.46 2.27
CA ILE A 43 -27.09 -15.72 1.81
C ILE A 43 -27.73 -16.88 2.59
N VAL A 44 -28.49 -17.70 1.85
CA VAL A 44 -29.10 -18.94 2.35
C VAL A 44 -28.38 -20.10 1.70
N SER A 45 -27.38 -20.65 2.39
CA SER A 45 -26.56 -21.75 1.89
C SER A 45 -26.92 -23.06 2.56
N SER A 46 -27.04 -24.13 1.76
CA SER A 46 -27.08 -25.52 2.25
C SER A 46 -25.68 -26.12 2.44
N GLY A 47 -24.65 -25.41 2.02
CA GLY A 47 -23.24 -25.78 2.14
C GLY A 47 -22.65 -25.48 3.53
N THR A 48 -21.37 -25.76 3.66
CA THR A 48 -20.61 -25.47 4.89
C THR A 48 -20.14 -24.01 4.88
N ILE A 49 -20.42 -23.28 5.97
CA ILE A 49 -19.91 -21.93 6.18
C ILE A 49 -18.79 -22.00 7.23
N HIS A 50 -17.59 -21.65 6.80
CA HIS A 50 -16.39 -21.60 7.63
C HIS A 50 -16.20 -20.20 8.18
N TRP A 51 -16.12 -20.06 9.52
CA TRP A 51 -15.95 -18.76 10.18
C TRP A 51 -14.58 -18.64 10.81
N ASN A 52 -13.88 -17.55 10.51
CA ASN A 52 -12.63 -17.12 11.15
C ASN A 52 -11.58 -18.24 11.24
N LEU A 53 -11.46 -19.05 10.17
CA LEU A 53 -10.47 -20.11 10.12
C LEU A 53 -9.05 -19.52 10.16
N GLU A 54 -8.19 -20.22 10.88
CA GLU A 54 -6.77 -19.90 10.96
C GLU A 54 -6.04 -20.17 9.64
N THR A 55 -4.97 -19.42 9.36
CA THR A 55 -4.17 -19.53 8.13
C THR A 55 -3.77 -20.97 7.80
N PRO A 56 -3.29 -21.82 8.74
CA PRO A 56 -2.94 -23.20 8.42
C PRO A 56 -4.09 -24.03 7.87
N THR A 57 -5.29 -23.83 8.39
CA THR A 57 -6.50 -24.53 7.94
C THR A 57 -6.94 -24.04 6.57
N LEU A 58 -6.89 -22.72 6.33
CA LEU A 58 -7.23 -22.12 5.04
C LEU A 58 -6.27 -22.58 3.94
N VAL A 59 -4.97 -22.58 4.21
CA VAL A 59 -3.95 -23.08 3.26
C VAL A 59 -4.17 -24.56 2.93
N LYS A 60 -4.43 -25.39 3.94
CA LYS A 60 -4.73 -26.81 3.74
C LYS A 60 -5.96 -27.00 2.84
N ILE A 61 -7.06 -26.31 3.15
CA ILE A 61 -8.31 -26.38 2.35
C ILE A 61 -8.05 -25.87 0.92
N SER A 62 -7.28 -24.81 0.74
CA SER A 62 -6.93 -24.28 -0.60
C SER A 62 -6.21 -25.34 -1.44
N VAL A 63 -5.26 -26.07 -0.86
CA VAL A 63 -4.57 -27.16 -1.57
C VAL A 63 -5.51 -28.34 -1.86
N GLU A 64 -6.34 -28.77 -0.90
CA GLU A 64 -7.31 -29.84 -1.08
C GLU A 64 -8.37 -29.51 -2.14
N ARG A 65 -8.71 -28.24 -2.32
CA ARG A 65 -9.66 -27.74 -3.33
C ARG A 65 -9.00 -27.41 -4.68
N ASN A 66 -7.69 -27.65 -4.83
CA ASN A 66 -6.91 -27.27 -6.01
C ASN A 66 -6.98 -25.76 -6.33
N GLU A 67 -7.08 -24.91 -5.32
CA GLU A 67 -7.04 -23.46 -5.46
C GLU A 67 -5.59 -22.93 -5.57
N GLY A 68 -4.61 -23.76 -5.21
CA GLY A 68 -3.18 -23.48 -5.27
C GLY A 68 -2.36 -24.69 -4.84
N ILE A 69 -1.05 -24.55 -4.92
CA ILE A 69 -0.06 -25.57 -4.52
C ILE A 69 0.94 -24.97 -3.54
N LEU A 70 1.59 -25.81 -2.74
CA LEU A 70 2.68 -25.34 -1.88
C LEU A 70 3.98 -25.30 -2.67
N SER A 71 4.74 -24.21 -2.52
CA SER A 71 6.12 -24.13 -2.96
C SER A 71 7.02 -25.07 -2.14
N ALA A 72 8.25 -25.32 -2.59
CA ALA A 72 9.24 -26.10 -1.87
C ALA A 72 9.50 -25.58 -0.44
N HIS A 73 9.22 -24.32 -0.18
CA HIS A 73 9.42 -23.66 1.12
C HIS A 73 8.14 -23.48 1.93
N GLY A 74 7.00 -23.93 1.40
CA GLY A 74 5.72 -23.96 2.12
C GLY A 74 4.80 -22.74 1.92
N ALA A 75 5.18 -21.75 1.11
CA ALA A 75 4.26 -20.69 0.70
C ALA A 75 3.19 -21.25 -0.25
N LEU A 76 1.95 -20.75 -0.14
CA LEU A 76 0.88 -21.10 -1.06
C LEU A 76 1.04 -20.32 -2.37
N VAL A 77 1.15 -21.04 -3.50
CA VAL A 77 1.22 -20.44 -4.84
C VAL A 77 -0.12 -20.63 -5.52
N THR A 78 -0.70 -19.54 -6.01
CA THR A 78 -2.02 -19.51 -6.64
C THR A 78 -2.00 -18.72 -7.94
N GLU A 79 -3.00 -18.95 -8.80
CA GLU A 79 -3.15 -18.26 -10.08
C GLU A 79 -4.44 -17.46 -10.12
N THR A 80 -4.34 -16.22 -10.60
CA THR A 80 -5.49 -15.31 -10.71
C THR A 80 -6.16 -15.36 -12.09
N GLY A 81 -5.64 -16.18 -13.02
CA GLY A 81 -6.14 -16.30 -14.40
C GLY A 81 -5.80 -15.07 -15.25
N ASP A 82 -6.68 -14.71 -16.14
CA ASP A 82 -6.44 -13.63 -17.13
C ASP A 82 -6.29 -12.25 -16.49
N ARG A 83 -6.86 -12.05 -15.30
CA ARG A 83 -6.76 -10.80 -14.54
C ARG A 83 -5.68 -10.90 -13.48
N THR A 84 -4.48 -10.49 -13.85
CA THR A 84 -3.29 -10.54 -12.95
C THR A 84 -3.03 -9.23 -12.21
N GLY A 85 -3.96 -8.28 -12.28
CA GLY A 85 -3.87 -6.97 -11.65
C GLY A 85 -5.25 -6.37 -11.44
N ARG A 86 -5.28 -5.13 -10.91
CA ARG A 86 -6.52 -4.37 -10.70
C ARG A 86 -7.23 -4.10 -12.03
N SER A 87 -8.55 -3.95 -11.94
CA SER A 87 -9.43 -3.60 -13.06
C SER A 87 -9.99 -2.18 -12.87
N PRO A 88 -9.21 -1.11 -13.10
CA PRO A 88 -9.63 0.26 -12.79
C PRO A 88 -10.86 0.71 -13.58
N ASN A 89 -11.07 0.18 -14.80
CA ASN A 89 -12.22 0.48 -15.65
C ASN A 89 -13.50 -0.24 -15.24
N ASP A 90 -13.41 -1.18 -14.30
CA ASP A 90 -14.53 -1.99 -13.80
C ASP A 90 -14.89 -1.64 -12.35
N LYS A 91 -14.38 -0.51 -11.84
CA LYS A 91 -14.67 0.00 -10.51
C LYS A 91 -15.74 1.08 -10.56
N PHE A 92 -16.75 0.95 -9.70
CA PHE A 92 -17.89 1.86 -9.62
C PHE A 92 -18.19 2.22 -8.17
N ILE A 93 -18.81 3.39 -7.98
CA ILE A 93 -19.33 3.86 -6.69
C ILE A 93 -20.83 4.12 -6.86
N VAL A 94 -21.64 3.58 -5.94
CA VAL A 94 -23.08 3.84 -5.94
C VAL A 94 -23.34 5.30 -5.63
N LYS A 95 -24.11 5.98 -6.47
CA LYS A 95 -24.46 7.36 -6.28
C LYS A 95 -25.66 7.48 -5.35
N GLU A 96 -25.39 7.72 -4.08
CA GLU A 96 -26.36 7.88 -3.01
C GLU A 96 -26.38 9.33 -2.51
N PRO A 97 -27.54 9.90 -2.16
CA PRO A 97 -27.65 11.29 -1.72
C PRO A 97 -26.77 11.65 -0.52
N GLU A 98 -26.50 10.69 0.37
CA GLU A 98 -25.70 10.89 1.58
C GLU A 98 -24.22 11.23 1.27
N PHE A 99 -23.66 10.65 0.18
CA PHE A 99 -22.26 10.78 -0.20
C PHE A 99 -22.05 11.49 -1.54
N GLU A 100 -23.13 11.86 -2.25
CA GLU A 100 -23.05 12.42 -3.61
C GLU A 100 -22.14 13.64 -3.71
N ASN A 101 -22.14 14.51 -2.69
CA ASN A 101 -21.36 15.74 -2.67
C ASN A 101 -19.93 15.54 -2.14
N ASP A 102 -19.62 14.39 -1.53
CA ASP A 102 -18.30 14.07 -1.00
C ASP A 102 -17.39 13.44 -2.07
N ILE A 103 -18.00 12.85 -3.11
CA ILE A 103 -17.25 12.10 -4.13
C ILE A 103 -16.83 13.03 -5.27
N ASN A 104 -15.56 12.98 -5.63
CA ASN A 104 -15.03 13.62 -6.83
C ASN A 104 -15.33 12.75 -8.06
N TRP A 105 -16.54 12.90 -8.59
CA TRP A 105 -17.03 12.12 -9.74
C TRP A 105 -16.25 12.39 -11.01
N GLY A 106 -15.98 11.35 -11.80
CA GLY A 106 -15.28 11.43 -13.07
C GLY A 106 -14.79 10.06 -13.53
N ASP A 107 -13.74 10.06 -14.36
CA ASP A 107 -13.18 8.85 -14.95
C ASP A 107 -12.59 7.88 -13.93
N VAL A 108 -12.22 8.36 -12.74
CA VAL A 108 -11.65 7.55 -11.65
C VAL A 108 -12.73 7.04 -10.70
N ASN A 109 -13.66 7.91 -10.31
CA ASN A 109 -14.78 7.58 -9.45
C ASN A 109 -16.05 7.53 -10.30
N VAL A 110 -16.25 6.42 -10.98
CA VAL A 110 -17.35 6.23 -11.93
C VAL A 110 -18.64 5.95 -11.16
N PRO A 111 -19.69 6.76 -11.37
CA PRO A 111 -20.96 6.53 -10.68
C PRO A 111 -21.70 5.32 -11.25
N THR A 112 -22.40 4.58 -10.37
CA THR A 112 -23.45 3.63 -10.76
C THR A 112 -24.72 3.90 -9.94
N THR A 113 -25.85 3.33 -10.35
CA THR A 113 -27.12 3.51 -9.66
C THR A 113 -27.34 2.46 -8.58
N LEU A 114 -28.15 2.78 -7.57
CA LEU A 114 -28.57 1.81 -6.56
C LEU A 114 -29.29 0.61 -7.20
N GLU A 115 -30.06 0.81 -8.25
CA GLU A 115 -30.75 -0.27 -8.95
C GLU A 115 -29.76 -1.29 -9.56
N VAL A 116 -28.74 -0.82 -10.25
CA VAL A 116 -27.66 -1.68 -10.81
C VAL A 116 -26.94 -2.44 -9.68
N PHE A 117 -26.62 -1.74 -8.59
CA PHE A 117 -25.97 -2.37 -7.44
C PHE A 117 -26.84 -3.49 -6.84
N GLU A 118 -28.13 -3.22 -6.54
CA GLU A 118 -29.01 -4.21 -5.91
C GLU A 118 -29.28 -5.41 -6.84
N GLN A 119 -29.40 -5.19 -8.16
CA GLN A 119 -29.56 -6.27 -9.12
C GLN A 119 -28.32 -7.18 -9.17
N LEU A 120 -27.11 -6.60 -9.25
CA LEU A 120 -25.86 -7.37 -9.24
C LEU A 120 -25.62 -8.04 -7.89
N LYS A 121 -25.88 -7.36 -6.79
CA LYS A 121 -25.80 -7.93 -5.43
C LYS A 121 -26.69 -9.15 -5.28
N ALA A 122 -27.93 -9.08 -5.76
CA ALA A 122 -28.84 -10.24 -5.73
C ALA A 122 -28.28 -11.44 -6.50
N LYS A 123 -27.66 -11.22 -7.65
CA LYS A 123 -27.00 -12.28 -8.45
C LYS A 123 -25.77 -12.85 -7.71
N VAL A 124 -24.92 -11.99 -7.13
CA VAL A 124 -23.75 -12.41 -6.32
C VAL A 124 -24.20 -13.24 -5.12
N ILE A 125 -25.21 -12.78 -4.39
CA ILE A 125 -25.77 -13.51 -3.24
C ILE A 125 -26.33 -14.86 -3.66
N SER A 126 -27.07 -14.93 -4.77
CA SER A 126 -27.59 -16.19 -5.32
C SER A 126 -26.45 -17.14 -5.69
N HIS A 127 -25.39 -16.63 -6.34
CA HIS A 127 -24.19 -17.41 -6.67
C HIS A 127 -23.51 -17.94 -5.40
N LEU A 128 -23.25 -17.10 -4.41
CA LEU A 128 -22.62 -17.50 -3.15
C LEU A 128 -23.50 -18.52 -2.39
N SER A 129 -24.81 -18.33 -2.38
CA SER A 129 -25.75 -19.28 -1.75
C SER A 129 -25.71 -20.68 -2.37
N SER A 130 -25.32 -20.78 -3.64
CA SER A 130 -25.19 -22.06 -4.36
C SER A 130 -23.88 -22.81 -4.11
N ARG A 131 -22.93 -22.20 -3.37
CA ARG A 131 -21.61 -22.81 -3.13
C ARG A 131 -21.68 -23.88 -2.05
N GLU A 132 -20.92 -24.97 -2.24
CA GLU A 132 -20.78 -26.03 -1.24
C GLU A 132 -20.03 -25.58 0.01
N GLN A 133 -19.14 -24.62 -0.15
CA GLN A 133 -18.36 -24.02 0.95
C GLN A 133 -18.25 -22.53 0.77
N LEU A 134 -18.40 -21.80 1.87
CA LEU A 134 -18.13 -20.36 1.98
C LEU A 134 -17.17 -20.11 3.12
N PHE A 135 -16.37 -19.08 2.99
CA PHE A 135 -15.36 -18.69 3.98
C PHE A 135 -15.61 -17.25 4.42
N VAL A 136 -15.66 -17.02 5.72
CA VAL A 136 -15.97 -15.74 6.34
C VAL A 136 -14.85 -15.35 7.29
N GLN A 137 -14.36 -14.13 7.17
CA GLN A 137 -13.46 -13.51 8.14
C GLN A 137 -14.10 -12.23 8.69
N ASP A 138 -14.16 -12.14 10.01
CA ASP A 138 -14.42 -10.91 10.74
C ASP A 138 -13.07 -10.26 11.08
N LEU A 139 -12.82 -9.04 10.62
CA LEU A 139 -11.52 -8.38 10.66
C LEU A 139 -11.67 -6.90 10.96
N PHE A 140 -10.55 -6.19 11.15
CA PHE A 140 -10.50 -4.74 11.24
C PHE A 140 -9.57 -4.15 10.17
N CYS A 141 -9.92 -2.96 9.67
CA CYS A 141 -9.03 -2.12 8.87
C CYS A 141 -8.64 -0.90 9.72
N GLY A 142 -7.36 -0.76 10.07
CA GLY A 142 -6.83 0.29 10.94
C GLY A 142 -6.33 -0.23 12.30
N ALA A 143 -5.06 0.06 12.62
CA ALA A 143 -4.43 -0.34 13.87
C ALA A 143 -4.81 0.56 15.07
N GLU A 144 -5.29 1.80 14.81
CA GLU A 144 -5.84 2.65 15.87
C GLU A 144 -7.28 2.24 16.17
N ILE A 145 -7.48 1.65 17.34
CA ILE A 145 -8.75 0.98 17.71
C ILE A 145 -9.97 1.91 17.66
N THR A 146 -9.80 3.20 17.96
CA THR A 146 -10.88 4.18 17.93
C THR A 146 -11.30 4.58 16.51
N GLU A 147 -10.46 4.28 15.53
CA GLU A 147 -10.64 4.59 14.11
C GLU A 147 -10.73 3.33 13.24
N ALA A 148 -10.53 2.17 13.84
CA ALA A 148 -10.58 0.89 13.15
C ALA A 148 -11.98 0.61 12.60
N LEU A 149 -12.06 0.30 11.32
CA LEU A 149 -13.28 -0.11 10.64
C LEU A 149 -13.51 -1.61 10.81
N PRO A 150 -14.57 -2.07 11.49
CA PRO A 150 -14.92 -3.48 11.54
C PRO A 150 -15.48 -3.93 10.18
N ILE A 151 -14.84 -4.93 9.59
CA ILE A 151 -15.21 -5.46 8.28
C ILE A 151 -15.50 -6.95 8.33
N ARG A 152 -16.36 -7.42 7.42
CA ARG A 152 -16.58 -8.84 7.14
C ARG A 152 -16.26 -9.14 5.69
N VAL A 153 -15.44 -10.16 5.44
CA VAL A 153 -15.13 -10.63 4.09
C VAL A 153 -15.72 -12.01 3.88
N ILE A 154 -16.57 -12.15 2.87
CA ILE A 154 -17.24 -13.41 2.49
C ILE A 154 -16.66 -13.84 1.15
N ASN A 155 -16.03 -15.01 1.10
CA ASN A 155 -15.35 -15.55 -0.07
C ASN A 155 -15.90 -16.95 -0.41
N GLU A 156 -15.86 -17.31 -1.69
CA GLU A 156 -16.09 -18.69 -2.13
C GLU A 156 -14.81 -19.53 -2.22
N ASN A 157 -13.63 -18.91 -2.16
CA ASN A 157 -12.34 -19.61 -2.16
C ASN A 157 -11.62 -19.42 -0.82
N ALA A 158 -11.01 -20.51 -0.34
CA ALA A 158 -10.25 -20.50 0.92
C ALA A 158 -9.00 -19.60 0.85
N TRP A 159 -8.29 -19.61 -0.28
CA TRP A 159 -7.09 -18.81 -0.42
C TRP A 159 -7.35 -17.29 -0.40
N HIS A 160 -8.49 -16.82 -0.95
CA HIS A 160 -8.87 -15.41 -0.84
C HIS A 160 -9.21 -15.03 0.61
N ASN A 161 -9.77 -15.96 1.35
CA ASN A 161 -10.04 -15.76 2.78
C ASN A 161 -8.75 -15.73 3.60
N ALA A 162 -7.75 -16.56 3.23
CA ALA A 162 -6.39 -16.51 3.78
C ALA A 162 -5.68 -15.18 3.43
N PHE A 163 -5.86 -14.68 2.21
CA PHE A 163 -5.38 -13.37 1.80
C PHE A 163 -6.00 -12.25 2.64
N ALA A 164 -7.32 -12.23 2.81
CA ALA A 164 -8.00 -11.23 3.64
C ALA A 164 -7.46 -11.26 5.08
N ARG A 165 -7.24 -12.47 5.63
CA ARG A 165 -6.65 -12.67 6.96
C ARG A 165 -5.20 -12.18 7.06
N ASN A 166 -4.42 -12.28 5.99
CA ASN A 166 -3.07 -11.71 5.94
C ASN A 166 -3.12 -10.18 5.90
N MET A 167 -4.02 -9.62 5.10
CA MET A 167 -4.01 -8.20 4.78
C MET A 167 -4.70 -7.32 5.81
N PHE A 168 -5.73 -7.80 6.48
CA PHE A 168 -6.45 -7.03 7.49
C PHE A 168 -6.04 -7.42 8.90
N ILE A 169 -6.34 -6.55 9.86
CA ILE A 169 -6.00 -6.75 11.26
C ILE A 169 -6.93 -7.80 11.86
N ARG A 170 -6.34 -8.83 12.43
CA ARG A 170 -7.05 -9.93 13.05
C ARG A 170 -7.53 -9.54 14.44
N PRO A 171 -8.82 -9.67 14.72
CA PRO A 171 -9.35 -9.43 16.05
C PRO A 171 -8.85 -10.47 17.06
N THR A 172 -8.77 -10.08 18.33
CA THR A 172 -8.64 -11.00 19.44
C THR A 172 -9.93 -11.80 19.65
N GLU A 173 -9.89 -12.89 20.42
CA GLU A 173 -11.09 -13.67 20.75
C GLU A 173 -12.16 -12.80 21.43
N GLU A 174 -11.75 -11.87 22.31
CA GLU A 174 -12.65 -10.94 22.99
C GLU A 174 -13.32 -9.97 22.00
N GLN A 175 -12.56 -9.41 21.08
CA GLN A 175 -13.08 -8.53 20.03
C GLN A 175 -14.05 -9.25 19.09
N LEU A 176 -13.78 -10.53 18.75
CA LEU A 176 -14.68 -11.35 17.93
C LEU A 176 -16.06 -11.53 18.56
N VAL A 177 -16.16 -11.59 19.90
CA VAL A 177 -17.45 -11.74 20.60
C VAL A 177 -18.39 -10.56 20.29
N HIS A 178 -17.82 -9.37 20.17
CA HIS A 178 -18.55 -8.12 19.98
C HIS A 178 -18.44 -7.55 18.56
N HIS A 179 -17.81 -8.30 17.64
CA HIS A 179 -17.61 -7.83 16.27
C HIS A 179 -18.94 -7.67 15.54
N ALA A 180 -19.23 -6.46 15.10
CA ALA A 180 -20.35 -6.11 14.25
C ALA A 180 -19.78 -5.37 13.02
N PRO A 181 -19.81 -5.96 11.81
CA PRO A 181 -19.21 -5.32 10.64
C PRO A 181 -19.97 -4.06 10.25
N GLU A 182 -19.25 -2.99 10.03
CA GLU A 182 -19.76 -1.76 9.39
C GLU A 182 -19.68 -1.86 7.86
N PHE A 183 -18.69 -2.64 7.35
CA PHE A 183 -18.60 -2.95 5.94
C PHE A 183 -18.52 -4.45 5.69
N VAL A 184 -19.20 -4.89 4.62
CA VAL A 184 -19.20 -6.29 4.17
C VAL A 184 -18.70 -6.37 2.73
N VAL A 185 -17.69 -7.20 2.50
CA VAL A 185 -17.16 -7.51 1.17
C VAL A 185 -17.68 -8.86 0.71
N TYR A 186 -18.48 -8.87 -0.35
CA TYR A 186 -18.94 -10.07 -1.04
C TYR A 186 -18.02 -10.31 -2.24
N HIS A 187 -17.18 -11.32 -2.16
CA HIS A 187 -16.22 -11.65 -3.21
C HIS A 187 -16.56 -12.99 -3.87
N ALA A 188 -17.01 -12.91 -5.12
CA ALA A 188 -17.46 -14.02 -5.95
C ALA A 188 -16.62 -14.09 -7.25
N PRO A 189 -15.34 -14.52 -7.21
CA PRO A 189 -14.44 -14.48 -8.35
C PRO A 189 -14.88 -15.35 -9.55
N HIS A 190 -15.72 -16.37 -9.30
CA HIS A 190 -16.26 -17.24 -10.36
C HIS A 190 -17.64 -16.81 -10.86
N PHE A 191 -18.19 -15.72 -10.33
CA PHE A 191 -19.37 -15.06 -10.90
C PHE A 191 -18.94 -13.98 -11.88
N THR A 192 -19.39 -14.08 -13.13
CA THR A 192 -19.17 -13.09 -14.19
C THR A 192 -20.45 -12.33 -14.49
N ALA A 193 -20.35 -11.01 -14.62
CA ALA A 193 -21.46 -10.18 -15.05
C ALA A 193 -21.64 -10.24 -16.58
N ASN A 194 -22.83 -9.89 -17.04
CA ASN A 194 -23.09 -9.65 -18.46
C ASN A 194 -23.13 -8.14 -18.72
N PRO A 195 -22.12 -7.56 -19.41
CA PRO A 195 -22.07 -6.12 -19.67
C PRO A 195 -23.29 -5.55 -20.38
N GLU A 196 -23.96 -6.37 -21.20
CA GLU A 196 -25.15 -5.93 -21.97
C GLU A 196 -26.38 -5.69 -21.08
N THR A 197 -26.45 -6.34 -19.91
CA THR A 197 -27.65 -6.34 -19.07
C THR A 197 -27.40 -5.85 -17.63
N ASP A 198 -26.16 -5.86 -17.17
CA ASP A 198 -25.84 -5.67 -15.75
C ASP A 198 -25.28 -4.27 -15.42
N GLY A 199 -25.18 -3.39 -16.43
CA GLY A 199 -24.77 -2.00 -16.23
C GLY A 199 -23.30 -1.82 -15.81
N VAL A 200 -22.43 -2.74 -16.22
CA VAL A 200 -20.98 -2.74 -15.99
C VAL A 200 -20.21 -2.83 -17.31
N ASN A 201 -18.90 -2.53 -17.28
CA ASN A 201 -18.10 -2.42 -18.51
C ASN A 201 -17.59 -3.76 -19.05
N SER A 202 -17.45 -4.76 -18.18
CA SER A 202 -16.94 -6.08 -18.53
C SER A 202 -17.57 -7.17 -17.64
N GLU A 203 -17.10 -8.41 -17.77
CA GLU A 203 -17.48 -9.51 -16.89
C GLU A 203 -17.01 -9.32 -15.44
N CYS A 204 -16.03 -8.42 -15.23
CA CYS A 204 -15.51 -8.06 -13.93
C CYS A 204 -16.19 -6.79 -13.40
N PHE A 205 -16.35 -6.71 -12.10
CA PHE A 205 -16.81 -5.49 -11.42
C PHE A 205 -16.35 -5.42 -9.98
N VAL A 206 -16.13 -4.19 -9.52
CA VAL A 206 -15.91 -3.82 -8.13
C VAL A 206 -16.83 -2.65 -7.84
N ILE A 207 -17.87 -2.83 -7.04
CA ILE A 207 -18.84 -1.77 -6.73
C ILE A 207 -18.85 -1.53 -5.24
N VAL A 208 -18.66 -0.27 -4.85
CA VAL A 208 -18.71 0.19 -3.46
C VAL A 208 -20.00 0.97 -3.23
N ASN A 209 -20.77 0.57 -2.23
CA ASN A 209 -21.89 1.33 -1.70
C ASN A 209 -21.56 1.81 -0.27
N TYR A 210 -21.28 3.09 -0.15
CA TYR A 210 -20.94 3.68 1.16
C TYR A 210 -22.14 3.77 2.11
N ALA A 211 -23.34 3.99 1.59
CA ALA A 211 -24.53 4.16 2.41
C ALA A 211 -24.98 2.84 3.05
N SER A 212 -24.88 1.73 2.32
CA SER A 212 -25.21 0.40 2.88
C SER A 212 -24.03 -0.29 3.58
N GLY A 213 -22.81 0.25 3.48
CA GLY A 213 -21.61 -0.39 4.02
C GLY A 213 -21.24 -1.68 3.30
N GLU A 214 -21.34 -1.72 1.96
CA GLU A 214 -21.17 -2.96 1.20
C GLU A 214 -20.24 -2.77 0.00
N VAL A 215 -19.48 -3.83 -0.29
CA VAL A 215 -18.67 -3.96 -1.50
C VAL A 215 -19.00 -5.28 -2.17
N ILE A 216 -19.30 -5.26 -3.46
CA ILE A 216 -19.45 -6.47 -4.29
C ILE A 216 -18.31 -6.55 -5.30
N ILE A 217 -17.67 -7.72 -5.39
CA ILE A 217 -16.56 -8.00 -6.31
C ILE A 217 -16.88 -9.30 -7.04
N GLY A 218 -16.90 -9.26 -8.38
CA GLY A 218 -17.12 -10.42 -9.22
C GLY A 218 -16.20 -10.45 -10.44
N GLY A 219 -16.02 -11.63 -11.06
CA GLY A 219 -15.29 -11.82 -12.30
C GLY A 219 -13.77 -11.59 -12.23
N THR A 220 -13.20 -11.53 -11.03
CA THR A 220 -11.75 -11.43 -10.85
C THR A 220 -11.27 -12.26 -9.66
N ARG A 221 -10.16 -12.98 -9.87
CA ARG A 221 -9.44 -13.68 -8.80
C ARG A 221 -8.28 -12.86 -8.23
N TYR A 222 -7.97 -11.68 -8.78
CA TYR A 222 -6.92 -10.83 -8.24
C TYR A 222 -7.31 -10.33 -6.85
N ALA A 223 -6.64 -10.87 -5.83
CA ALA A 223 -7.00 -10.64 -4.43
C ALA A 223 -6.85 -9.18 -3.97
N GLY A 224 -5.99 -8.42 -4.64
CA GLY A 224 -5.77 -7.00 -4.35
C GLY A 224 -7.02 -6.13 -4.43
N GLU A 225 -8.09 -6.54 -5.13
CA GLU A 225 -9.36 -5.79 -5.15
C GLU A 225 -10.08 -5.81 -3.80
N ILE A 226 -9.98 -6.92 -3.03
CA ILE A 226 -10.52 -7.02 -1.66
C ILE A 226 -9.89 -5.95 -0.76
N LYS A 227 -8.56 -5.85 -0.79
CA LYS A 227 -7.79 -4.88 -0.01
C LYS A 227 -8.11 -3.44 -0.44
N LYS A 228 -8.00 -3.17 -1.74
CA LYS A 228 -8.06 -1.80 -2.27
C LYS A 228 -9.46 -1.20 -2.25
N SER A 229 -10.52 -2.01 -2.28
CA SER A 229 -11.88 -1.51 -2.08
C SER A 229 -12.08 -0.95 -0.66
N ILE A 230 -11.60 -1.65 0.37
CA ILE A 230 -11.67 -1.19 1.75
C ILE A 230 -10.72 0.00 2.00
N PHE A 231 -9.55 0.04 1.34
CA PHE A 231 -8.72 1.24 1.36
C PHE A 231 -9.46 2.48 0.83
N SER A 232 -10.19 2.35 -0.29
CA SER A 232 -11.03 3.45 -0.79
C SER A 232 -12.12 3.85 0.22
N VAL A 233 -12.67 2.89 0.97
CA VAL A 233 -13.65 3.16 2.04
C VAL A 233 -13.00 3.98 3.16
N MET A 234 -11.82 3.56 3.63
CA MET A 234 -11.08 4.31 4.67
C MET A 234 -10.73 5.73 4.22
N ASN A 235 -10.37 5.91 2.93
CA ASN A 235 -10.02 7.22 2.37
C ASN A 235 -11.19 8.21 2.39
N LEU A 236 -12.43 7.75 2.29
CA LEU A 236 -13.60 8.61 2.48
C LEU A 236 -13.92 8.84 3.95
N LEU A 237 -14.07 7.76 4.71
CA LEU A 237 -14.59 7.82 6.08
C LEU A 237 -13.66 8.58 7.03
N LEU A 238 -12.35 8.37 6.91
CA LEU A 238 -11.37 9.03 7.78
C LEU A 238 -11.20 10.51 7.41
N ALA A 239 -11.16 10.84 6.11
CA ALA A 239 -11.06 12.23 5.70
C ALA A 239 -12.25 13.06 6.20
N LYS A 240 -13.47 12.52 6.20
CA LYS A 240 -14.66 13.16 6.81
C LYS A 240 -14.54 13.38 8.32
N LYS A 241 -13.67 12.62 9.00
CA LYS A 241 -13.36 12.78 10.44
C LYS A 241 -12.14 13.69 10.69
N GLY A 242 -11.53 14.27 9.66
CA GLY A 242 -10.32 15.10 9.79
C GLY A 242 -9.04 14.28 10.05
N ILE A 243 -9.07 12.99 9.75
CA ILE A 243 -7.91 12.10 9.78
C ILE A 243 -7.39 11.96 8.35
N LEU A 244 -6.10 12.17 8.14
CA LEU A 244 -5.50 12.03 6.80
C LEU A 244 -5.26 10.56 6.46
N PRO A 245 -6.00 9.97 5.52
CA PRO A 245 -5.67 8.67 4.97
C PRO A 245 -4.61 8.84 3.88
N MET A 246 -3.67 7.88 3.80
CA MET A 246 -2.48 8.02 2.97
C MET A 246 -2.13 6.71 2.24
N HIS A 247 -1.85 6.80 0.96
CA HIS A 247 -1.17 5.75 0.19
C HIS A 247 0.35 5.96 0.32
N CYS A 248 0.91 5.52 1.42
CA CYS A 248 2.32 5.71 1.77
C CYS A 248 2.83 4.52 2.58
N SER A 249 4.14 4.31 2.60
CA SER A 249 4.79 3.51 3.64
C SER A 249 5.20 4.38 4.83
N ALA A 250 5.41 3.77 5.99
CA ALA A 250 5.82 4.48 7.21
C ALA A 250 6.78 3.64 8.04
N ASN A 251 7.76 4.32 8.66
CA ASN A 251 8.70 3.73 9.61
C ASN A 251 9.02 4.68 10.76
N THR A 252 9.63 4.15 11.81
CA THR A 252 9.98 4.94 12.99
C THR A 252 11.23 4.42 13.69
N THR A 253 11.94 5.32 14.38
CA THR A 253 12.95 4.95 15.40
C THR A 253 12.34 4.85 16.80
N GLY A 254 11.02 5.09 16.94
CA GLY A 254 10.33 5.31 18.20
C GLY A 254 10.13 6.79 18.48
N GLU A 255 11.16 7.60 18.32
CA GLU A 255 11.11 9.07 18.53
C GLU A 255 10.87 9.84 17.22
N ASN A 256 11.39 9.34 16.11
CA ASN A 256 11.30 9.97 14.79
C ASN A 256 10.52 9.08 13.82
N THR A 257 9.35 9.54 13.42
CA THR A 257 8.50 8.87 12.43
C THR A 257 8.66 9.55 11.07
N ALA A 258 8.69 8.75 10.00
CA ALA A 258 8.71 9.22 8.62
C ALA A 258 7.63 8.50 7.80
N ILE A 259 7.02 9.24 6.87
CA ILE A 259 6.08 8.71 5.88
C ILE A 259 6.63 8.92 4.48
N PHE A 260 6.38 7.95 3.59
CA PHE A 260 6.95 7.90 2.26
C PHE A 260 5.84 7.73 1.22
N PHE A 261 5.54 8.79 0.51
CA PHE A 261 4.67 8.76 -0.66
C PHE A 261 5.47 8.38 -1.91
N GLY A 262 4.85 7.67 -2.82
CA GLY A 262 5.50 7.29 -4.08
C GLY A 262 4.69 6.26 -4.84
N LEU A 263 4.75 6.32 -6.16
CA LEU A 263 4.12 5.35 -7.05
C LEU A 263 4.99 4.08 -7.19
N SER A 264 4.45 3.06 -7.84
CA SER A 264 5.21 1.84 -8.14
C SER A 264 6.50 2.17 -8.91
N GLY A 265 7.61 1.58 -8.52
CA GLY A 265 8.92 1.80 -9.16
C GLY A 265 9.72 3.01 -8.67
N THR A 266 9.18 3.82 -7.76
CA THR A 266 9.92 4.94 -7.14
C THR A 266 10.85 4.51 -6.00
N GLY A 267 10.74 3.25 -5.56
CA GLY A 267 11.55 2.71 -4.46
C GLY A 267 10.90 2.83 -3.07
N LYS A 268 9.58 3.08 -2.99
CA LYS A 268 8.86 3.25 -1.71
C LYS A 268 9.18 2.15 -0.70
N THR A 269 8.94 0.88 -1.05
CA THR A 269 9.17 -0.27 -0.16
C THR A 269 10.65 -0.43 0.18
N THR A 270 11.54 -0.35 -0.82
CA THR A 270 12.99 -0.51 -0.64
C THR A 270 13.61 0.58 0.24
N LEU A 271 13.15 1.84 0.10
CA LEU A 271 13.70 2.97 0.84
C LEU A 271 13.10 3.12 2.24
N SER A 272 11.85 2.70 2.45
CA SER A 272 11.25 2.68 3.78
C SER A 272 11.71 1.49 4.64
N ALA A 273 12.23 0.44 4.01
CA ALA A 273 12.87 -0.68 4.70
C ALA A 273 14.29 -0.30 5.11
N ASP A 274 14.48 0.08 6.36
CA ASP A 274 15.75 0.47 6.96
C ASP A 274 16.01 -0.39 8.21
N PRO A 275 17.20 -1.02 8.35
CA PRO A 275 17.49 -1.83 9.53
C PRO A 275 17.50 -1.04 10.85
N LEU A 276 17.65 0.29 10.81
CA LEU A 276 17.66 1.17 11.97
C LEU A 276 16.29 1.78 12.29
N ARG A 277 15.28 1.55 11.46
CA ARG A 277 13.93 2.11 11.59
C ARG A 277 12.90 1.00 11.48
N ALA A 278 12.07 0.83 12.51
CA ALA A 278 11.04 -0.19 12.53
C ALA A 278 9.91 0.15 11.55
N LEU A 279 9.49 -0.82 10.74
CA LEU A 279 8.38 -0.70 9.81
C LEU A 279 7.06 -0.54 10.59
N ILE A 280 6.27 0.50 10.26
CA ILE A 280 4.88 0.64 10.71
C ILE A 280 3.96 -0.07 9.69
N GLY A 281 4.20 0.14 8.41
CA GLY A 281 3.54 -0.52 7.29
C GLY A 281 4.13 -0.08 5.95
N ASP A 282 3.83 -0.84 4.88
CA ASP A 282 4.47 -0.64 3.58
C ASP A 282 3.60 0.11 2.55
N ASP A 283 2.27 0.31 2.79
CA ASP A 283 1.38 0.79 1.72
C ASP A 283 0.26 1.75 2.15
N GLU A 284 -0.46 1.51 3.25
CA GLU A 284 -1.70 2.23 3.60
C GLU A 284 -1.74 2.64 5.06
N HIS A 285 -1.88 3.95 5.33
CA HIS A 285 -1.85 4.50 6.68
C HIS A 285 -2.89 5.59 6.91
N GLY A 286 -3.20 5.84 8.19
CA GLY A 286 -3.90 7.03 8.65
C GLY A 286 -3.02 7.89 9.54
N TRP A 287 -3.11 9.21 9.41
CA TRP A 287 -2.49 10.16 10.34
C TRP A 287 -3.57 10.82 11.18
N GLY A 288 -3.79 10.27 12.36
CA GLY A 288 -4.81 10.70 13.33
C GLY A 288 -4.30 11.65 14.40
N ALA A 289 -5.03 11.72 15.50
CA ALA A 289 -4.71 12.58 16.64
C ALA A 289 -3.50 12.07 17.45
N ASN A 290 -3.21 10.75 17.41
CA ASN A 290 -2.14 10.12 18.18
C ASN A 290 -0.90 9.80 17.34
N GLY A 291 -0.86 10.19 16.06
CA GLY A 291 0.20 9.86 15.13
C GLY A 291 -0.27 9.00 13.96
N VAL A 292 0.68 8.27 13.35
CA VAL A 292 0.43 7.40 12.19
C VAL A 292 0.06 6.00 12.64
N PHE A 293 -0.91 5.39 11.96
CA PHE A 293 -1.30 4.00 12.16
C PHE A 293 -1.50 3.30 10.81
N ASN A 294 -1.10 2.03 10.76
CA ASN A 294 -1.28 1.17 9.59
C ASN A 294 -2.75 0.76 9.45
N PHE A 295 -3.25 0.67 8.21
CA PHE A 295 -4.58 0.10 7.94
C PHE A 295 -4.56 -1.42 7.92
N GLU A 296 -3.39 -1.99 7.70
CA GLU A 296 -3.22 -3.39 7.35
C GLU A 296 -2.59 -4.21 8.49
N GLY A 297 -2.92 -5.51 8.48
CA GLY A 297 -2.27 -6.53 9.32
C GLY A 297 -1.15 -7.28 8.58
N GLY A 298 -0.83 -6.90 7.36
CA GLY A 298 0.18 -7.54 6.52
C GLY A 298 0.67 -6.67 5.39
N CYS A 299 1.47 -7.25 4.51
CA CYS A 299 2.07 -6.59 3.36
C CYS A 299 1.69 -7.31 2.06
N TYR A 300 1.61 -6.55 0.96
CA TYR A 300 1.30 -7.06 -0.38
C TYR A 300 2.33 -6.59 -1.39
N ALA A 301 3.48 -7.27 -1.37
CA ALA A 301 4.66 -6.89 -2.14
C ALA A 301 4.57 -7.32 -3.61
N LYS A 302 5.22 -6.56 -4.50
CA LYS A 302 5.53 -6.99 -5.87
C LYS A 302 6.73 -7.93 -5.81
N LEU A 303 6.64 -9.08 -6.49
CA LEU A 303 7.68 -10.12 -6.43
C LEU A 303 8.51 -10.25 -7.70
N ILE A 304 8.13 -9.58 -8.80
CA ILE A 304 8.96 -9.61 -10.01
C ILE A 304 10.31 -8.94 -9.72
N ASP A 305 11.40 -9.57 -10.20
CA ASP A 305 12.79 -9.17 -9.98
C ASP A 305 13.23 -9.17 -8.50
N LEU A 306 12.45 -9.81 -7.60
CA LEU A 306 12.80 -9.90 -6.17
C LEU A 306 14.08 -10.73 -5.99
N SER A 307 15.09 -10.15 -5.35
CA SER A 307 16.32 -10.82 -4.99
C SER A 307 16.58 -10.81 -3.47
N GLU A 308 17.30 -11.81 -2.99
CA GLU A 308 17.70 -11.87 -1.58
C GLU A 308 18.73 -10.79 -1.23
N GLU A 309 19.51 -10.32 -2.22
CA GLU A 309 20.53 -9.28 -2.04
C GLU A 309 19.90 -7.89 -1.85
N ASP A 310 18.87 -7.57 -2.67
CA ASP A 310 18.27 -6.24 -2.68
C ASP A 310 17.21 -6.07 -1.62
N GLU A 311 16.37 -7.09 -1.39
CA GLU A 311 15.20 -7.04 -0.48
C GLU A 311 15.13 -8.31 0.41
N PRO A 312 16.14 -8.55 1.26
CA PRO A 312 16.27 -9.79 2.04
C PRO A 312 15.07 -10.06 2.96
N ALA A 313 14.47 -9.02 3.55
CA ALA A 313 13.32 -9.16 4.43
C ALA A 313 12.09 -9.67 3.68
N ILE A 314 11.78 -9.10 2.50
CA ILE A 314 10.66 -9.54 1.66
C ILE A 314 10.94 -10.94 1.10
N PHE A 315 12.15 -11.18 0.61
CA PHE A 315 12.55 -12.49 0.09
C PHE A 315 12.37 -13.60 1.13
N ALA A 316 12.76 -13.35 2.38
CA ALA A 316 12.58 -14.32 3.47
C ALA A 316 11.10 -14.66 3.72
N THR A 317 10.17 -13.72 3.51
CA THR A 317 8.73 -13.97 3.70
C THR A 317 8.17 -14.93 2.66
N THR A 318 8.71 -14.96 1.43
CA THR A 318 8.25 -15.87 0.36
C THR A 318 8.53 -17.34 0.66
N ARG A 319 9.34 -17.61 1.67
CA ARG A 319 9.73 -18.94 2.14
C ARG A 319 9.01 -19.37 3.42
N LYS A 320 8.03 -18.56 3.89
CA LYS A 320 7.29 -18.85 5.12
C LYS A 320 5.91 -19.44 4.80
N TYR A 321 5.53 -20.47 5.57
CA TYR A 321 4.18 -21.03 5.51
C TYR A 321 3.15 -19.96 5.93
N GLY A 322 2.10 -19.80 5.14
CA GLY A 322 1.09 -18.75 5.33
C GLY A 322 1.26 -17.56 4.40
N SER A 323 2.43 -17.39 3.75
CA SER A 323 2.56 -16.48 2.62
C SER A 323 1.80 -17.02 1.41
N ILE A 324 1.23 -16.10 0.61
CA ILE A 324 0.52 -16.42 -0.63
C ILE A 324 1.24 -15.71 -1.77
N LEU A 325 1.64 -16.47 -2.78
CA LEU A 325 2.35 -15.99 -3.96
C LEU A 325 1.41 -16.09 -5.16
N GLU A 326 1.00 -14.95 -5.71
CA GLU A 326 0.09 -14.89 -6.85
C GLU A 326 0.86 -14.85 -8.17
N ASN A 327 0.54 -15.78 -9.06
CA ASN A 327 1.07 -15.89 -10.42
C ASN A 327 2.60 -16.12 -10.53
N VAL A 328 3.24 -16.52 -9.44
CA VAL A 328 4.66 -16.88 -9.47
C VAL A 328 4.84 -18.25 -10.12
N VAL A 329 5.82 -18.36 -10.99
CA VAL A 329 6.19 -19.64 -11.61
C VAL A 329 7.07 -20.43 -10.64
N LEU A 330 6.84 -21.73 -10.56
CA LEU A 330 7.71 -22.66 -9.81
C LEU A 330 8.55 -23.46 -10.80
N ASP A 331 9.82 -23.68 -10.44
CA ASP A 331 10.69 -24.60 -11.18
C ASP A 331 10.31 -26.07 -10.92
N GLU A 332 11.03 -27.00 -11.54
CA GLU A 332 10.80 -28.44 -11.39
C GLU A 332 10.96 -28.95 -9.94
N GLN A 333 11.67 -28.22 -9.09
CA GLN A 333 11.88 -28.51 -7.68
C GLN A 333 10.84 -27.83 -6.79
N GLY A 334 9.91 -27.04 -7.37
CA GLY A 334 8.89 -26.29 -6.65
C GLY A 334 9.42 -24.99 -6.02
N VAL A 335 10.58 -24.50 -6.45
CA VAL A 335 11.15 -23.24 -5.98
C VAL A 335 10.58 -22.08 -6.79
N PRO A 336 10.13 -20.96 -6.15
CA PRO A 336 9.65 -19.77 -6.85
C PRO A 336 10.73 -19.11 -7.72
N ASP A 337 10.41 -18.87 -9.00
CA ASP A 337 11.20 -18.05 -9.92
C ASP A 337 10.59 -16.65 -10.04
N PHE A 338 11.25 -15.67 -9.44
CA PHE A 338 10.78 -14.27 -9.43
C PHE A 338 11.20 -13.48 -10.68
N TYR A 339 11.97 -14.07 -11.58
CA TYR A 339 12.38 -13.48 -12.86
C TYR A 339 11.53 -13.95 -14.02
N ASP A 340 10.74 -15.02 -13.83
CA ASP A 340 9.83 -15.50 -14.87
C ASP A 340 8.60 -14.60 -15.01
N THR A 341 8.47 -14.01 -16.21
CA THR A 341 7.37 -13.12 -16.57
C THR A 341 6.31 -13.79 -17.46
N SER A 342 6.38 -15.11 -17.65
CA SER A 342 5.51 -15.83 -18.61
C SER A 342 4.03 -15.74 -18.27
N LYS A 343 3.67 -15.63 -16.98
CA LYS A 343 2.29 -15.42 -16.53
C LYS A 343 1.95 -13.93 -16.45
N THR A 344 2.82 -13.12 -15.88
CA THR A 344 2.62 -11.68 -15.70
C THR A 344 3.90 -10.99 -15.18
N GLN A 345 4.02 -9.70 -15.42
CA GLN A 345 5.00 -8.83 -14.74
C GLN A 345 4.49 -8.29 -13.39
N ASN A 346 3.28 -8.70 -12.96
CA ASN A 346 2.66 -8.26 -11.72
C ASN A 346 2.48 -9.40 -10.71
N THR A 347 3.51 -10.23 -10.57
CA THR A 347 3.55 -11.24 -9.50
C THR A 347 3.47 -10.57 -8.13
N ARG A 348 2.72 -11.15 -7.20
CA ARG A 348 2.47 -10.58 -5.88
C ARG A 348 2.68 -11.59 -4.76
N GLY A 349 3.10 -11.09 -3.60
CA GLY A 349 3.19 -11.87 -2.38
C GLY A 349 2.46 -11.18 -1.23
N SER A 350 1.49 -11.87 -0.62
CA SER A 350 0.87 -11.41 0.62
C SER A 350 1.36 -12.21 1.81
N TYR A 351 1.65 -11.53 2.90
CA TYR A 351 2.12 -12.14 4.14
C TYR A 351 1.75 -11.27 5.35
N PRO A 352 1.59 -11.89 6.54
CA PRO A 352 1.36 -11.14 7.77
C PRO A 352 2.55 -10.24 8.09
N ILE A 353 2.31 -9.04 8.64
CA ILE A 353 3.37 -8.08 8.98
C ILE A 353 4.36 -8.65 10.01
N GLU A 354 3.91 -9.61 10.82
CA GLU A 354 4.75 -10.32 11.80
C GLU A 354 5.88 -11.14 11.15
N PHE A 355 5.85 -11.31 9.83
CA PHE A 355 6.94 -11.95 9.11
C PHE A 355 8.13 -11.02 8.88
N ILE A 356 7.96 -9.73 9.08
CA ILE A 356 9.03 -8.72 9.08
C ILE A 356 9.53 -8.57 10.51
N ASP A 357 10.81 -8.86 10.73
CA ASP A 357 11.39 -8.85 12.07
C ASP A 357 11.53 -7.42 12.62
N ASN A 358 11.96 -6.45 11.79
CA ASN A 358 12.12 -5.05 12.17
C ASN A 358 10.85 -4.24 11.90
N ARG A 359 9.83 -4.44 12.74
CA ARG A 359 8.55 -3.72 12.69
C ARG A 359 8.15 -3.21 14.06
N THR A 360 7.22 -2.27 14.12
CA THR A 360 6.54 -1.91 15.36
C THR A 360 5.56 -3.03 15.77
N GLU A 361 5.39 -3.27 17.08
CA GLU A 361 4.53 -4.34 17.57
C GLU A 361 3.05 -4.06 17.35
N ASP A 362 2.66 -2.79 17.45
CA ASP A 362 1.29 -2.30 17.38
C ASP A 362 0.92 -1.65 16.04
N SER A 363 1.82 -1.69 15.05
CA SER A 363 1.65 -1.07 13.73
C SER A 363 1.32 0.44 13.80
N LYS A 364 1.94 1.16 14.74
CA LYS A 364 1.77 2.60 14.97
C LYS A 364 3.09 3.31 15.11
N GLY A 365 3.05 4.64 14.92
CA GLY A 365 4.15 5.57 15.16
C GLY A 365 3.65 6.91 15.66
N GLY A 366 4.56 7.76 16.13
CA GLY A 366 4.25 9.14 16.49
C GLY A 366 3.87 10.00 15.27
N HIS A 367 3.71 11.29 15.50
CA HIS A 367 3.52 12.24 14.39
C HIS A 367 4.79 12.29 13.53
N PRO A 368 4.68 12.26 12.19
CA PRO A 368 5.85 12.32 11.31
C PRO A 368 6.61 13.64 11.47
N GLN A 369 7.91 13.55 11.68
CA GLN A 369 8.82 14.68 11.57
C GLN A 369 9.22 14.91 10.10
N ASN A 370 9.17 13.85 9.29
CA ASN A 370 9.55 13.92 7.88
C ASN A 370 8.48 13.31 6.98
N VAL A 371 8.10 14.07 5.95
CA VAL A 371 7.21 13.67 4.86
C VAL A 371 8.03 13.56 3.59
N ILE A 372 8.21 12.35 3.08
CA ILE A 372 9.07 12.06 1.93
C ILE A 372 8.20 11.80 0.70
N PHE A 373 8.39 12.61 -0.34
CA PHE A 373 7.82 12.37 -1.66
C PHE A 373 8.87 11.72 -2.56
N LEU A 374 8.65 10.46 -2.93
CA LEU A 374 9.53 9.72 -3.83
C LEU A 374 9.05 9.89 -5.27
N THR A 375 9.93 10.33 -6.13
CA THR A 375 9.71 10.37 -7.57
C THR A 375 10.79 9.60 -8.31
N CYS A 376 10.51 9.19 -9.54
CA CYS A 376 11.49 8.62 -10.46
C CYS A 376 11.42 9.47 -11.74
N ASP A 377 12.18 10.55 -11.76
CA ASP A 377 12.24 11.45 -12.93
C ASP A 377 13.09 10.84 -14.04
N ALA A 378 12.46 10.51 -15.16
CA ALA A 378 13.15 9.99 -16.34
C ALA A 378 13.58 11.07 -17.34
N PHE A 379 13.28 12.34 -17.06
CA PHE A 379 13.75 13.49 -17.83
C PHE A 379 15.12 13.98 -17.37
N GLY A 380 15.53 13.62 -16.15
CA GLY A 380 16.85 13.94 -15.60
C GLY A 380 17.01 15.39 -15.17
N VAL A 381 15.93 16.07 -14.83
CA VAL A 381 15.91 17.51 -14.51
C VAL A 381 15.57 17.82 -13.05
N LEU A 382 14.85 16.92 -12.34
CA LEU A 382 14.55 17.16 -10.95
C LEU A 382 15.78 16.90 -10.05
N PRO A 383 16.00 17.76 -9.04
CA PRO A 383 17.06 17.54 -8.06
C PRO A 383 16.95 16.19 -7.36
N PRO A 384 18.07 15.56 -6.98
CA PRO A 384 18.05 14.28 -6.29
C PRO A 384 17.45 14.36 -4.88
N ILE A 385 17.54 15.54 -4.23
CA ILE A 385 16.88 15.87 -2.98
C ILE A 385 16.53 17.35 -2.94
N SER A 386 15.36 17.68 -2.43
CA SER A 386 14.90 19.05 -2.22
C SER A 386 14.05 19.16 -0.98
N ARG A 387 14.17 20.24 -0.23
CA ARG A 387 13.22 20.63 0.81
C ARG A 387 12.10 21.43 0.16
N LEU A 388 10.86 21.14 0.56
CA LEU A 388 9.65 21.78 0.04
C LEU A 388 9.04 22.71 1.07
N THR A 389 8.47 23.84 0.60
CA THR A 389 7.56 24.63 1.44
C THR A 389 6.22 23.85 1.63
N PRO A 390 5.38 24.21 2.61
CA PRO A 390 4.07 23.56 2.78
C PRO A 390 3.20 23.59 1.52
N GLU A 391 3.21 24.70 0.77
CA GLU A 391 2.45 24.88 -0.46
C GLU A 391 3.00 23.99 -1.59
N GLN A 392 4.32 23.89 -1.70
CA GLN A 392 4.99 22.99 -2.63
C GLN A 392 4.70 21.52 -2.27
N ALA A 393 4.71 21.18 -0.99
CA ALA A 393 4.35 19.85 -0.53
C ALA A 393 2.92 19.49 -0.94
N ALA A 394 1.95 20.39 -0.74
CA ALA A 394 0.58 20.20 -1.18
C ALA A 394 0.47 20.08 -2.71
N TYR A 395 1.15 20.94 -3.47
CA TYR A 395 1.18 20.90 -4.93
C TYR A 395 1.74 19.57 -5.46
N HIS A 396 2.87 19.11 -4.92
CA HIS A 396 3.49 17.85 -5.33
C HIS A 396 2.73 16.62 -4.85
N PHE A 397 2.08 16.70 -3.71
CA PHE A 397 1.17 15.66 -3.22
C PHE A 397 -0.04 15.49 -4.17
N ILE A 398 -0.69 16.60 -4.55
CA ILE A 398 -1.78 16.57 -5.52
C ILE A 398 -1.29 16.09 -6.89
N SER A 399 -0.10 16.49 -7.32
CA SER A 399 0.45 16.08 -8.61
C SER A 399 0.78 14.59 -8.65
N GLY A 400 1.37 14.02 -7.60
CA GLY A 400 1.75 12.61 -7.51
C GLY A 400 2.60 12.16 -8.69
N TYR A 401 3.68 12.92 -8.98
CA TYR A 401 4.49 12.73 -10.18
C TYR A 401 5.48 11.57 -10.09
N THR A 402 5.57 10.83 -11.18
CA THR A 402 6.69 9.95 -11.54
C THR A 402 6.81 9.87 -13.04
N ALA A 403 7.83 9.18 -13.56
CA ALA A 403 7.91 8.86 -14.98
C ALA A 403 7.90 7.35 -15.21
N LYS A 404 7.21 6.92 -16.26
CA LYS A 404 7.31 5.58 -16.83
C LYS A 404 8.45 5.56 -17.83
N VAL A 405 9.26 4.51 -17.78
CA VAL A 405 10.39 4.31 -18.69
C VAL A 405 10.16 3.12 -19.59
N ALA A 406 10.86 3.08 -20.73
CA ALA A 406 10.77 1.96 -21.67
C ALA A 406 11.09 0.63 -20.96
N GLY A 407 10.30 -0.40 -21.26
CA GLY A 407 10.45 -1.73 -20.67
C GLY A 407 9.78 -1.94 -19.29
N THR A 408 9.21 -0.89 -18.67
CA THR A 408 8.45 -1.04 -17.41
C THR A 408 6.97 -1.34 -17.64
N GLU A 409 6.44 -0.98 -18.81
CA GLU A 409 5.07 -1.31 -19.25
C GLU A 409 5.04 -1.58 -20.75
N ILE A 410 4.12 -2.44 -21.18
CA ILE A 410 3.93 -2.77 -22.61
C ILE A 410 3.56 -1.50 -23.38
N GLY A 411 4.33 -1.17 -24.41
CA GLY A 411 4.07 -0.04 -25.32
C GLY A 411 4.80 1.26 -24.97
N VAL A 412 5.45 1.38 -23.85
CA VAL A 412 6.27 2.55 -23.47
C VAL A 412 7.61 2.47 -24.18
N LYS A 413 7.87 3.37 -25.13
CA LYS A 413 9.11 3.46 -25.92
C LYS A 413 10.02 4.62 -25.48
N GLU A 414 9.44 5.67 -24.93
CA GLU A 414 10.13 6.87 -24.44
C GLU A 414 9.63 7.20 -23.02
N PRO A 415 10.41 7.95 -22.22
CA PRO A 415 9.96 8.41 -20.91
C PRO A 415 8.65 9.19 -21.01
N GLN A 416 7.68 8.83 -20.17
CA GLN A 416 6.39 9.50 -20.10
C GLN A 416 6.13 9.96 -18.66
N ALA A 417 5.81 11.25 -18.52
CA ALA A 417 5.33 11.78 -17.24
C ALA A 417 4.01 11.09 -16.87
N THR A 418 3.92 10.64 -15.63
CA THR A 418 2.74 10.02 -15.06
C THR A 418 2.37 10.78 -13.79
N PHE A 419 1.10 11.11 -13.68
CA PHE A 419 0.56 11.82 -12.52
C PHE A 419 -0.57 10.98 -11.91
N SER A 420 -0.57 10.87 -10.59
CA SER A 420 -1.61 10.17 -9.84
C SER A 420 -1.84 10.92 -8.54
N ALA A 421 -2.94 11.66 -8.46
CA ALA A 421 -3.23 12.54 -7.34
C ALA A 421 -3.08 11.83 -5.99
N CYS A 422 -2.44 12.49 -5.05
CA CYS A 422 -2.13 11.98 -3.71
C CYS A 422 -1.34 10.65 -3.73
N PHE A 423 -0.61 10.37 -4.82
CA PHE A 423 0.08 9.09 -5.08
C PHE A 423 -0.83 7.87 -5.05
N GLY A 424 -2.15 8.07 -5.13
CA GLY A 424 -3.14 7.01 -4.99
C GLY A 424 -4.49 7.35 -5.64
N GLU A 425 -4.52 8.14 -6.71
CA GLU A 425 -5.74 8.65 -7.36
C GLU A 425 -6.85 7.59 -7.54
N PRO A 426 -6.57 6.34 -7.96
CA PRO A 426 -7.62 5.33 -8.11
C PRO A 426 -8.35 4.94 -6.81
N PHE A 427 -7.83 5.35 -5.65
CA PHE A 427 -8.36 5.01 -4.33
C PHE A 427 -8.90 6.22 -3.57
N MET A 428 -8.79 7.42 -4.14
CA MET A 428 -9.14 8.68 -3.48
C MET A 428 -10.53 9.13 -3.93
N PRO A 429 -11.60 8.88 -3.12
CA PRO A 429 -12.96 9.25 -3.52
C PRO A 429 -13.23 10.74 -3.53
N MET A 430 -12.62 11.52 -2.61
CA MET A 430 -12.84 12.95 -2.51
C MET A 430 -11.91 13.73 -3.45
N HIS A 431 -12.18 15.02 -3.60
CA HIS A 431 -11.30 15.92 -4.34
C HIS A 431 -9.89 15.94 -3.72
N PRO A 432 -8.80 15.83 -4.51
CA PRO A 432 -7.43 15.79 -3.97
C PRO A 432 -7.05 16.97 -3.06
N GLY A 433 -7.65 18.13 -3.26
CA GLY A 433 -7.49 19.30 -2.39
C GLY A 433 -7.85 19.01 -0.93
N VAL A 434 -8.90 18.21 -0.67
CA VAL A 434 -9.29 17.86 0.71
C VAL A 434 -8.17 17.12 1.44
N TYR A 435 -7.51 16.18 0.77
CA TYR A 435 -6.39 15.43 1.36
C TYR A 435 -5.13 16.29 1.50
N ALA A 436 -4.91 17.21 0.54
CA ALA A 436 -3.79 18.15 0.60
C ALA A 436 -3.95 19.16 1.75
N ASP A 437 -5.15 19.65 2.00
CA ASP A 437 -5.44 20.52 3.13
C ASP A 437 -5.20 19.79 4.46
N LEU A 438 -5.67 18.53 4.59
CA LEU A 438 -5.40 17.69 5.75
C LEU A 438 -3.90 17.45 5.97
N LEU A 439 -3.13 17.23 4.89
CA LEU A 439 -1.68 17.08 4.97
C LEU A 439 -1.01 18.36 5.45
N SER A 440 -1.37 19.50 4.84
CA SER A 440 -0.81 20.81 5.18
C SER A 440 -1.09 21.20 6.63
N ASP A 441 -2.34 21.01 7.09
CA ASP A 441 -2.73 21.28 8.48
C ASP A 441 -1.94 20.43 9.48
N LYS A 442 -1.78 19.13 9.19
CA LYS A 442 -1.00 18.24 10.06
C LYS A 442 0.48 18.55 10.06
N MET A 443 1.06 18.83 8.89
CA MET A 443 2.46 19.25 8.79
C MET A 443 2.71 20.54 9.58
N ALA A 444 1.85 21.54 9.44
CA ALA A 444 1.97 22.80 10.17
C ALA A 444 1.79 22.64 11.69
N HIS A 445 0.87 21.75 12.11
CA HIS A 445 0.60 21.52 13.54
C HIS A 445 1.74 20.76 14.24
N HIS A 446 2.48 19.93 13.52
CA HIS A 446 3.52 19.05 14.07
C HIS A 446 4.94 19.41 13.60
N ASP A 447 5.13 20.57 12.98
CA ASP A 447 6.42 21.07 12.47
C ASP A 447 7.13 20.04 11.55
N SER A 448 6.35 19.35 10.71
CA SER A 448 6.90 18.32 9.83
C SER A 448 7.60 18.93 8.63
N THR A 449 8.78 18.43 8.28
CA THR A 449 9.52 18.85 7.09
C THR A 449 9.17 17.96 5.89
N ALA A 450 8.92 18.57 4.73
CA ALA A 450 8.67 17.85 3.49
C ALA A 450 9.92 17.81 2.61
N TRP A 451 10.21 16.64 2.05
CA TRP A 451 11.31 16.38 1.14
C TRP A 451 10.83 15.72 -0.14
N LEU A 452 11.33 16.21 -1.28
CA LEU A 452 11.22 15.51 -2.56
C LEU A 452 12.52 14.78 -2.83
N ILE A 453 12.46 13.46 -3.01
CA ILE A 453 13.63 12.62 -3.32
C ILE A 453 13.43 11.97 -4.68
N ASN A 454 14.33 12.27 -5.60
CA ASN A 454 14.33 11.76 -6.96
C ASN A 454 15.25 10.55 -7.08
N THR A 455 14.66 9.39 -7.36
CA THR A 455 15.37 8.11 -7.59
C THR A 455 15.60 7.81 -9.07
N GLY A 456 15.29 8.79 -9.94
CA GLY A 456 15.34 8.71 -11.39
C GLY A 456 16.72 8.97 -11.99
N TRP A 457 16.75 9.74 -13.08
CA TRP A 457 17.95 9.98 -13.87
C TRP A 457 18.62 11.29 -13.52
N SER A 458 19.92 11.38 -13.83
CA SER A 458 20.76 12.56 -13.71
C SER A 458 21.76 12.61 -14.87
N GLY A 459 22.17 13.81 -15.30
CA GLY A 459 23.10 14.02 -16.42
C GLY A 459 22.49 13.79 -17.80
N GLY A 460 21.17 13.81 -17.89
CA GLY A 460 20.39 13.58 -19.11
C GLY A 460 19.14 12.74 -18.85
N PRO A 461 18.22 12.66 -19.83
CA PRO A 461 17.03 11.82 -19.73
C PRO A 461 17.37 10.32 -19.81
N TYR A 462 16.37 9.47 -19.62
CA TYR A 462 16.49 8.03 -19.85
C TYR A 462 17.12 7.74 -21.22
N GLY A 463 18.12 6.86 -21.23
CA GLY A 463 18.88 6.49 -22.43
C GLY A 463 20.09 7.40 -22.73
N VAL A 464 20.22 8.52 -22.04
CA VAL A 464 21.38 9.46 -22.14
C VAL A 464 22.07 9.59 -20.79
N GLY A 465 21.34 9.98 -19.77
CA GLY A 465 21.83 10.08 -18.39
C GLY A 465 21.94 8.73 -17.68
N ASN A 466 22.29 8.77 -16.42
CA ASN A 466 22.41 7.59 -15.56
C ASN A 466 21.37 7.65 -14.45
N ARG A 467 20.80 6.48 -14.10
CA ARG A 467 19.93 6.38 -12.93
C ARG A 467 20.73 6.72 -11.67
N MET A 468 20.10 7.46 -10.74
CA MET A 468 20.68 7.80 -9.45
C MET A 468 21.12 6.54 -8.71
N LYS A 469 22.36 6.54 -8.23
CA LYS A 469 22.89 5.38 -7.48
C LYS A 469 22.15 5.23 -6.16
N ILE A 470 21.63 4.05 -5.89
CA ILE A 470 20.86 3.76 -4.66
C ILE A 470 21.61 4.18 -3.38
N LYS A 471 22.94 4.05 -3.36
CA LYS A 471 23.76 4.49 -2.23
C LYS A 471 23.68 6.01 -1.97
N TYR A 472 23.55 6.83 -3.02
CA TYR A 472 23.37 8.27 -2.87
C TYR A 472 21.97 8.61 -2.42
N THR A 473 20.96 7.93 -2.99
CA THR A 473 19.56 8.09 -2.55
C THR A 473 19.41 7.75 -1.05
N ARG A 474 20.00 6.64 -0.60
CA ARG A 474 19.99 6.27 0.83
C ARG A 474 20.74 7.29 1.69
N ALA A 475 21.89 7.80 1.24
CA ALA A 475 22.65 8.80 1.97
C ALA A 475 21.85 10.12 2.12
N MET A 476 21.20 10.57 1.06
CA MET A 476 20.34 11.78 1.09
C MET A 476 19.11 11.58 1.98
N LEU A 477 18.47 10.42 1.86
CA LEU A 477 17.34 10.08 2.69
C LEU A 477 17.73 10.05 4.18
N ASN A 478 18.83 9.39 4.53
CA ASN A 478 19.30 9.34 5.91
C ASN A 478 19.62 10.72 6.44
N ALA A 479 20.30 11.56 5.65
CA ALA A 479 20.62 12.93 6.03
C ALA A 479 19.37 13.82 6.24
N ALA A 480 18.29 13.58 5.48
CA ALA A 480 17.00 14.23 5.72
C ALA A 480 16.33 13.74 7.00
N LEU A 481 16.43 12.43 7.30
CA LEU A 481 15.76 11.81 8.44
C LEU A 481 16.48 12.02 9.79
N ASP A 482 17.81 12.18 9.78
CA ASP A 482 18.64 12.33 10.98
C ASP A 482 18.98 13.79 11.33
N GLY A 483 18.49 14.76 10.53
CA GLY A 483 18.73 16.19 10.76
C GLY A 483 20.09 16.68 10.24
N SER A 484 20.89 15.85 9.57
CA SER A 484 22.21 16.26 9.03
C SER A 484 22.12 17.37 7.97
N LEU A 485 20.92 17.67 7.47
CA LEU A 485 20.67 18.76 6.52
C LEU A 485 20.16 20.05 7.17
N ASP A 486 19.90 20.08 8.48
CA ASP A 486 19.28 21.24 9.14
C ASP A 486 20.17 22.50 9.11
N ASP A 487 21.47 22.33 9.24
CA ASP A 487 22.48 23.41 9.24
C ASP A 487 23.15 23.61 7.88
N VAL A 488 22.70 22.93 6.82
CA VAL A 488 23.25 23.05 5.47
C VAL A 488 22.67 24.27 4.76
N GLU A 489 23.49 24.97 3.98
CA GLU A 489 23.03 26.05 3.13
C GLU A 489 22.24 25.50 1.93
N PHE A 490 21.12 26.15 1.58
CA PHE A 490 20.26 25.77 0.46
C PHE A 490 20.32 26.82 -0.66
N VAL A 491 20.25 26.36 -1.90
CA VAL A 491 20.05 27.20 -3.07
C VAL A 491 18.66 26.93 -3.64
N LYS A 492 18.02 27.99 -4.13
CA LYS A 492 16.67 27.89 -4.71
C LYS A 492 16.77 27.56 -6.20
N ASP A 493 16.04 26.53 -6.62
CA ASP A 493 15.82 26.25 -8.04
C ASP A 493 14.85 27.27 -8.64
N GLU A 494 15.20 27.84 -9.79
CA GLU A 494 14.44 28.94 -10.39
C GLU A 494 13.13 28.49 -11.06
N ARG A 495 13.03 27.21 -11.53
CA ARG A 495 11.85 26.69 -12.22
C ARG A 495 10.85 26.04 -11.29
N PHE A 496 11.34 25.14 -10.45
CA PHE A 496 10.48 24.39 -9.53
C PHE A 496 10.36 25.06 -8.16
N GLY A 497 11.18 26.09 -7.90
CA GLY A 497 11.18 26.82 -6.63
C GLY A 497 11.72 26.02 -5.44
N PHE A 498 12.29 24.84 -5.68
CA PHE A 498 12.79 23.95 -4.64
C PHE A 498 14.01 24.51 -3.90
N GLU A 499 14.14 24.16 -2.62
CA GLU A 499 15.36 24.39 -1.87
C GLU A 499 16.27 23.15 -1.96
N ILE A 500 17.41 23.30 -2.64
CA ILE A 500 18.39 22.25 -2.89
C ILE A 500 19.57 22.43 -1.92
N PRO A 501 19.96 21.42 -1.12
CA PRO A 501 21.12 21.52 -0.23
C PRO A 501 22.41 21.64 -1.06
N THR A 502 23.32 22.53 -0.65
CA THR A 502 24.61 22.72 -1.32
C THR A 502 25.61 21.60 -1.05
N SER A 503 25.36 20.83 0.00
CA SER A 503 26.13 19.63 0.36
C SER A 503 25.26 18.60 1.04
N CYS A 504 25.67 17.33 0.96
CA CYS A 504 25.02 16.23 1.66
C CYS A 504 26.09 15.19 2.04
N PRO A 505 26.10 14.65 3.27
CA PRO A 505 27.05 13.63 3.68
C PRO A 505 27.07 12.42 2.74
N ASN A 506 28.25 11.98 2.35
CA ASN A 506 28.48 10.83 1.45
C ASN A 506 27.89 10.96 0.03
N VAL A 507 27.53 12.16 -0.38
CA VAL A 507 27.03 12.48 -1.73
C VAL A 507 27.94 13.51 -2.37
N PRO A 508 28.44 13.30 -3.61
CA PRO A 508 29.21 14.32 -4.34
C PRO A 508 28.34 15.56 -4.59
N SER A 509 28.85 16.75 -4.26
CA SER A 509 28.06 17.99 -4.37
C SER A 509 27.67 18.32 -5.81
N GLU A 510 28.44 17.88 -6.80
CA GLU A 510 28.16 18.08 -8.22
C GLU A 510 26.87 17.41 -8.69
N VAL A 511 26.38 16.37 -8.00
CA VAL A 511 25.13 15.70 -8.39
C VAL A 511 23.87 16.36 -7.80
N LEU A 512 24.03 17.23 -6.81
CA LEU A 512 22.90 17.85 -6.11
C LEU A 512 22.15 18.87 -6.98
N VAL A 513 22.85 19.58 -7.87
CA VAL A 513 22.26 20.53 -8.81
C VAL A 513 22.23 19.91 -10.21
N PRO A 514 21.07 19.42 -10.69
CA PRO A 514 20.98 18.62 -11.92
C PRO A 514 21.57 19.30 -13.15
N ARG A 515 21.37 20.62 -13.32
CA ARG A 515 21.90 21.37 -14.44
C ARG A 515 23.42 21.23 -14.60
N ASN A 516 24.17 21.11 -13.50
CA ASN A 516 25.62 20.94 -13.49
C ASN A 516 26.08 19.56 -13.96
N THR A 517 25.16 18.58 -13.99
CA THR A 517 25.45 17.21 -14.43
C THR A 517 25.24 17.00 -15.92
N TRP A 518 24.58 17.93 -16.61
CA TRP A 518 24.35 17.87 -18.05
C TRP A 518 25.52 18.37 -18.84
N THR A 519 25.79 17.74 -19.99
CA THR A 519 26.82 18.19 -20.93
C THR A 519 26.43 19.50 -21.62
N ASN A 520 25.13 19.69 -21.87
CA ASN A 520 24.56 20.88 -22.49
C ASN A 520 23.50 21.50 -21.57
N GLY A 521 23.78 22.70 -21.03
CA GLY A 521 22.88 23.41 -20.13
C GLY A 521 21.60 23.93 -20.82
N GLU A 522 21.64 24.24 -22.13
CA GLU A 522 20.44 24.66 -22.87
C GLU A 522 19.45 23.49 -23.05
N GLU A 523 19.94 22.27 -23.31
CA GLU A 523 19.10 21.09 -23.39
C GLU A 523 18.46 20.74 -22.04
N TYR A 524 19.20 20.93 -20.94
CA TYR A 524 18.62 20.84 -19.60
C TYR A 524 17.48 21.84 -19.44
N ASP A 525 17.72 23.11 -19.77
CA ASP A 525 16.76 24.20 -19.61
C ASP A 525 15.47 23.91 -20.39
N GLN A 526 15.55 23.52 -21.65
CA GLN A 526 14.39 23.14 -22.47
C GLN A 526 13.64 21.92 -21.92
N THR A 527 14.37 20.94 -21.41
CA THR A 527 13.75 19.72 -20.84
C THR A 527 13.05 20.03 -19.52
N ALA A 528 13.63 20.89 -18.69
CA ALA A 528 13.04 21.33 -17.43
C ALA A 528 11.78 22.19 -17.66
N ASP A 529 11.79 23.10 -18.64
CA ASP A 529 10.61 23.89 -19.03
C ASP A 529 9.49 22.98 -19.55
N LYS A 530 9.82 21.98 -20.36
CA LYS A 530 8.86 20.98 -20.84
C LYS A 530 8.20 20.23 -19.67
N LEU A 531 8.96 19.81 -18.67
CA LEU A 531 8.41 19.13 -17.50
C LEU A 531 7.54 20.08 -16.66
N ALA A 532 7.95 21.34 -16.47
CA ALA A 532 7.15 22.36 -15.78
C ALA A 532 5.78 22.57 -16.46
N VAL A 533 5.73 22.61 -17.80
CA VAL A 533 4.49 22.69 -18.57
C VAL A 533 3.60 21.44 -18.34
N MET A 534 4.20 20.24 -18.24
CA MET A 534 3.45 19.01 -17.97
C MET A 534 2.81 19.05 -16.59
N PHE A 535 3.53 19.49 -15.55
CA PHE A 535 3.00 19.70 -14.20
C PHE A 535 1.80 20.65 -14.21
N ASN A 536 1.97 21.83 -14.80
CA ASN A 536 0.92 22.84 -14.89
C ASN A 536 -0.31 22.35 -15.66
N THR A 537 -0.10 21.60 -16.74
CA THR A 537 -1.21 21.03 -17.53
C THR A 537 -1.99 20.01 -16.74
N ASN A 538 -1.31 19.12 -16.01
CA ASN A 538 -1.97 18.15 -15.15
C ASN A 538 -2.73 18.83 -14.00
N PHE A 539 -2.10 19.83 -13.34
CA PHE A 539 -2.65 20.45 -12.15
C PHE A 539 -3.94 21.26 -12.39
N LYS A 540 -4.17 21.73 -13.63
CA LYS A 540 -5.40 22.43 -14.03
C LYS A 540 -6.69 21.68 -13.65
N ARG A 541 -6.63 20.35 -13.57
CA ARG A 541 -7.76 19.48 -13.19
C ARG A 541 -8.22 19.71 -11.74
N TYR A 542 -7.35 20.24 -10.90
CA TYR A 542 -7.54 20.37 -9.46
C TYR A 542 -7.49 21.82 -8.96
N ALA A 543 -7.17 22.76 -9.83
CA ALA A 543 -6.88 24.17 -9.49
C ALA A 543 -8.04 24.88 -8.76
N ASP A 544 -9.29 24.53 -9.13
CA ASP A 544 -10.48 25.17 -8.53
C ASP A 544 -10.78 24.69 -7.09
N GLY A 545 -10.17 23.57 -6.69
CA GLY A 545 -10.40 22.96 -5.36
C GLY A 545 -9.25 23.13 -4.39
N VAL A 546 -8.31 24.06 -4.63
CA VAL A 546 -7.14 24.31 -3.79
C VAL A 546 -6.94 25.79 -3.54
N SER A 547 -6.15 26.16 -2.52
CA SER A 547 -5.87 27.56 -2.17
C SER A 547 -5.05 28.28 -3.27
N ALA A 548 -5.08 29.62 -3.23
CA ALA A 548 -4.30 30.46 -4.15
C ALA A 548 -2.79 30.24 -3.95
N GLU A 549 -2.36 30.00 -2.73
CA GLU A 549 -0.96 29.78 -2.34
C GLU A 549 -0.45 28.44 -2.92
N VAL A 550 -1.25 27.38 -2.88
CA VAL A 550 -0.92 26.09 -3.52
C VAL A 550 -0.86 26.22 -5.04
N ASN A 551 -1.79 26.96 -5.65
CA ASN A 551 -1.75 27.28 -7.09
C ASN A 551 -0.49 28.07 -7.47
N ALA A 552 -0.05 29.00 -6.62
CA ALA A 552 1.15 29.82 -6.84
C ALA A 552 2.47 29.03 -6.65
N ALA A 553 2.42 27.85 -6.02
CA ALA A 553 3.57 26.96 -5.87
C ALA A 553 3.87 26.12 -7.12
N ALA A 554 3.13 26.32 -8.19
CA ALA A 554 3.33 25.66 -9.49
C ALA A 554 4.72 25.96 -10.08
N PRO A 555 5.36 25.00 -10.77
CA PRO A 555 6.60 25.26 -11.50
C PRO A 555 6.42 26.33 -12.58
N HIS A 556 7.48 27.12 -12.80
CA HIS A 556 7.50 28.17 -13.80
C HIS A 556 8.31 27.75 -15.03
N SER A 557 7.80 28.00 -16.26
CA SER A 557 8.63 27.94 -17.46
C SER A 557 9.42 29.27 -17.54
N LEU A 558 10.70 29.18 -17.77
CA LEU A 558 11.57 30.36 -17.96
C LEU A 558 11.62 30.82 -19.42
N GLU A 559 11.13 30.00 -20.37
CA GLU A 559 10.90 30.41 -21.74
C GLU A 559 9.55 31.15 -21.82
N SER A 560 9.64 32.47 -22.07
CA SER A 560 8.49 33.34 -22.31
C SER A 560 8.14 33.40 -23.79
#